data_c2d9b53ab24dc89bc9fd879e583e627c
#
_entry.id   c2d9b53ab24dc89bc9fd879e583e627c
#
_cell.length_a   1.000
_cell.length_b   1.000
_cell.length_c   1.000
_cell.angle_alpha   90.00
_cell.angle_beta   90.00
_cell.angle_gamma   90.00
#
_symmetry.space_group_name_H-M   'P 1'
#
loop_
_entity.id
_entity.type
_entity.pdbx_description
1 polymer ?
#
loop_
_entity_poly.entity_id
_entity_poly.type
_entity_poly.pdbx_seq_one_letter_code
_entity_poly.pdbx_strand_id
1 'polypeptide(L)'
;MGNAYAQGPVAAPMEDVNKVIDNTPDSLEIAKTARPVPGSSRKGDNPVLFLVGNSTMRTGTMGNGNNGQWGWGYYMGEYFDQDRITVENQALGGMSSRTFYNKLWPDVLAGVRKGDWVIIELGHNDHGPYDSGRARASIPGIGTETLDVVIKETGEKETVLTYGEYMRRFVREVKAKGAYPILFSLTPRNAWKDGKIVRVDKTFGLWAKQVAEAEGIPFVDLNDITAKKFEKFGPEKVNYMFYIDRIHTSEFGARNNAESAVEGLRGLKGCL
;
A
#
# COMPACT_ATOMS: atom_id res chain seq x y z
N MET A 1 22.26 -25.75 -3.78
CA MET A 1 22.21 -24.81 -4.92
C MET A 1 21.45 -23.59 -4.43
N GLY A 2 22.18 -22.48 -4.24
CA GLY A 2 21.57 -21.23 -3.76
C GLY A 2 20.54 -20.74 -4.79
N ASN A 3 19.39 -20.33 -4.32
CA ASN A 3 18.23 -19.93 -5.12
C ASN A 3 18.56 -18.64 -5.92
N ALA A 4 19.16 -18.78 -7.11
CA ALA A 4 19.43 -17.66 -8.03
C ALA A 4 18.16 -16.86 -8.38
N TYR A 5 16.99 -17.47 -8.20
CA TYR A 5 15.68 -16.85 -8.48
C TYR A 5 15.10 -16.01 -7.34
N ALA A 6 15.75 -15.99 -6.17
CA ALA A 6 15.26 -15.18 -5.05
C ALA A 6 15.59 -13.68 -5.16
N GLN A 7 16.39 -13.30 -6.16
CA GLN A 7 16.76 -11.93 -6.43
C GLN A 7 16.07 -11.46 -7.70
N GLY A 8 15.34 -10.38 -7.63
CA GLY A 8 14.84 -9.70 -8.82
C GLY A 8 16.00 -9.21 -9.71
N PRO A 9 15.72 -8.78 -10.95
CA PRO A 9 16.73 -8.24 -11.82
C PRO A 9 17.41 -7.06 -11.12
N VAL A 10 18.73 -7.14 -11.02
CA VAL A 10 19.54 -6.02 -10.52
C VAL A 10 19.78 -5.09 -11.72
N ALA A 11 18.82 -4.23 -12.01
CA ALA A 11 18.91 -3.31 -13.15
C ALA A 11 19.61 -2.00 -12.81
N ALA A 12 19.62 -1.60 -11.53
CA ALA A 12 20.29 -0.39 -11.06
C ALA A 12 20.92 -0.61 -9.67
N PRO A 13 21.98 0.11 -9.34
CA PRO A 13 22.60 0.08 -8.02
C PRO A 13 21.58 0.45 -6.94
N MET A 14 21.56 -0.26 -5.83
CA MET A 14 20.72 0.03 -4.65
C MET A 14 20.86 1.48 -4.15
N GLU A 15 21.99 2.11 -4.41
CA GLU A 15 22.26 3.50 -4.05
C GLU A 15 21.34 4.49 -4.76
N ASP A 16 20.95 4.22 -5.99
CA ASP A 16 20.07 5.12 -6.74
C ASP A 16 18.64 5.10 -6.23
N VAL A 17 18.20 3.95 -5.72
CA VAL A 17 16.89 3.82 -5.07
C VAL A 17 16.81 4.60 -3.77
N ASN A 18 17.88 4.53 -2.99
CA ASN A 18 17.93 5.26 -1.72
C ASN A 18 17.97 6.78 -1.93
N LYS A 19 18.56 7.25 -3.00
CA LYS A 19 18.56 8.68 -3.37
C LYS A 19 17.19 9.16 -3.83
N VAL A 20 16.43 8.32 -4.50
CA VAL A 20 15.10 8.66 -5.03
C VAL A 20 14.00 8.51 -3.97
N ILE A 21 14.21 7.63 -2.98
CA ILE A 21 13.36 7.50 -1.81
C ILE A 21 13.97 8.26 -0.63
N ASP A 22 14.69 9.32 -0.90
CA ASP A 22 15.19 10.23 0.12
C ASP A 22 14.00 10.78 0.92
N ASN A 23 14.02 10.53 2.24
CA ASN A 23 13.02 11.00 3.17
C ASN A 23 13.46 12.27 3.89
N THR A 24 14.32 13.06 3.30
CA THR A 24 14.53 14.42 3.79
C THR A 24 13.18 15.14 3.80
N PRO A 25 12.95 16.07 4.71
CA PRO A 25 11.72 16.84 4.77
C PRO A 25 11.34 17.45 3.41
N ASP A 26 12.29 17.95 2.66
CA ASP A 26 12.08 18.56 1.35
C ASP A 26 11.61 17.54 0.30
N SER A 27 12.22 16.35 0.24
CA SER A 27 11.80 15.27 -0.65
C SER A 27 10.40 14.76 -0.28
N LEU A 28 10.08 14.69 1.00
CA LEU A 28 8.76 14.29 1.46
C LEU A 28 7.69 15.32 1.07
N GLU A 29 7.98 16.59 1.20
CA GLU A 29 7.05 17.67 0.81
C GLU A 29 6.81 17.68 -0.71
N ILE A 30 7.86 17.54 -1.53
CA ILE A 30 7.72 17.41 -2.98
C ILE A 30 6.85 16.20 -3.33
N ALA A 31 7.10 15.04 -2.71
CA ALA A 31 6.32 13.83 -2.95
C ALA A 31 4.86 13.98 -2.50
N LYS A 32 4.60 14.70 -1.40
CA LYS A 32 3.24 15.02 -0.95
C LYS A 32 2.51 15.91 -1.95
N THR A 33 3.15 16.96 -2.43
CA THR A 33 2.56 17.92 -3.37
C THR A 33 2.32 17.32 -4.76
N ALA A 34 3.04 16.26 -5.12
CA ALA A 34 2.82 15.52 -6.37
C ALA A 34 1.61 14.56 -6.31
N ARG A 35 0.95 14.41 -5.16
CA ARG A 35 -0.31 13.68 -5.05
C ARG A 35 -1.50 14.61 -5.43
N PRO A 36 -2.61 14.05 -5.95
CA PRO A 36 -3.79 14.87 -6.13
C PRO A 36 -4.28 15.41 -4.79
N VAL A 37 -4.84 16.61 -4.78
CA VAL A 37 -5.57 17.11 -3.62
C VAL A 37 -6.74 16.15 -3.35
N PRO A 38 -6.90 15.64 -2.11
CA PRO A 38 -7.91 14.63 -1.82
C PRO A 38 -9.33 15.04 -2.24
N GLY A 39 -9.95 14.22 -3.09
CA GLY A 39 -11.27 14.45 -3.65
C GLY A 39 -11.31 15.36 -4.88
N SER A 40 -10.16 15.86 -5.36
CA SER A 40 -10.11 16.77 -6.52
C SER A 40 -10.41 16.06 -7.86
N SER A 41 -10.26 14.75 -7.93
CA SER A 41 -10.59 13.96 -9.11
C SER A 41 -12.10 13.78 -9.32
N ARG A 42 -12.93 14.15 -8.35
CA ARG A 42 -14.39 13.95 -8.38
C ARG A 42 -15.04 14.67 -9.55
N LYS A 43 -15.90 13.96 -10.28
CA LYS A 43 -16.71 14.51 -11.35
C LYS A 43 -18.16 14.70 -10.85
N GLY A 44 -18.56 15.94 -10.63
CA GLY A 44 -19.88 16.26 -10.07
C GLY A 44 -20.10 15.59 -8.70
N ASP A 45 -21.18 14.84 -8.58
CA ASP A 45 -21.51 14.08 -7.35
C ASP A 45 -21.09 12.61 -7.41
N ASN A 46 -20.36 12.20 -8.43
CA ASN A 46 -19.91 10.82 -8.57
C ASN A 46 -18.95 10.41 -7.46
N PRO A 47 -18.99 9.14 -7.03
CA PRO A 47 -18.07 8.65 -6.01
C PRO A 47 -16.62 8.66 -6.50
N VAL A 48 -15.71 8.71 -5.55
CA VAL A 48 -14.27 8.53 -5.75
C VAL A 48 -13.84 7.23 -5.10
N LEU A 49 -13.02 6.46 -5.79
CA LEU A 49 -12.27 5.34 -5.24
C LEU A 49 -10.89 5.84 -4.81
N PHE A 50 -10.72 6.09 -3.52
CA PHE A 50 -9.43 6.46 -2.94
C PHE A 50 -8.56 5.24 -2.76
N LEU A 51 -7.28 5.33 -3.16
CA LEU A 51 -6.27 4.31 -2.93
C LEU A 51 -5.30 4.82 -1.86
N VAL A 52 -5.27 4.15 -0.71
CA VAL A 52 -4.42 4.44 0.44
C VAL A 52 -3.36 3.36 0.57
N GLY A 53 -2.10 3.73 0.42
CA GLY A 53 -1.01 2.76 0.37
C GLY A 53 0.38 3.37 0.41
N ASN A 54 1.35 2.56 0.07
CA ASN A 54 2.76 2.92 0.08
C ASN A 54 3.41 2.88 -1.32
N SER A 55 4.72 2.63 -1.38
CA SER A 55 5.49 2.60 -2.63
C SER A 55 5.06 1.52 -3.62
N THR A 56 4.42 0.43 -3.18
CA THR A 56 3.94 -0.62 -4.08
C THR A 56 2.69 -0.22 -4.86
N MET A 57 1.95 0.75 -4.33
CA MET A 57 0.76 1.35 -4.94
C MET A 57 1.10 2.67 -5.66
N ARG A 58 2.09 3.43 -5.14
CA ARG A 58 2.59 4.69 -5.71
C ARG A 58 3.55 4.44 -6.86
N THR A 59 3.45 5.20 -7.94
CA THR A 59 4.33 5.11 -9.11
C THR A 59 5.43 6.17 -9.06
N GLY A 60 6.60 5.79 -8.53
CA GLY A 60 7.72 6.69 -8.35
C GLY A 60 7.45 7.82 -7.36
N THR A 61 8.42 8.70 -7.16
CA THR A 61 8.28 9.84 -6.24
C THR A 61 7.21 10.81 -6.71
N MET A 62 7.23 11.15 -7.99
CA MET A 62 6.31 12.13 -8.60
C MET A 62 4.99 11.52 -9.07
N GLY A 63 4.77 10.22 -8.91
CA GLY A 63 3.55 9.53 -9.34
C GLY A 63 3.51 9.19 -10.83
N ASN A 64 4.60 9.29 -11.55
CA ASN A 64 4.70 9.14 -13.00
C ASN A 64 5.82 8.20 -13.47
N GLY A 65 6.37 7.37 -12.58
CA GLY A 65 7.45 6.44 -12.90
C GLY A 65 8.82 7.10 -13.11
N ASN A 66 9.02 8.33 -12.65
CA ASN A 66 10.24 9.12 -12.83
C ASN A 66 11.52 8.43 -12.35
N ASN A 67 11.43 7.46 -11.45
CA ASN A 67 12.54 6.69 -10.92
C ASN A 67 12.56 5.22 -11.41
N GLY A 68 11.74 4.88 -12.40
CA GLY A 68 11.61 3.52 -12.92
C GLY A 68 10.76 2.57 -12.07
N GLN A 69 10.31 3.00 -10.91
CA GLN A 69 9.40 2.27 -10.04
C GLN A 69 7.95 2.55 -10.43
N TRP A 70 7.16 1.50 -10.63
CA TRP A 70 5.76 1.58 -10.95
C TRP A 70 4.92 0.90 -9.87
N GLY A 71 3.84 1.54 -9.46
CA GLY A 71 2.89 1.04 -8.48
C GLY A 71 1.54 0.70 -9.12
N TRP A 72 0.87 -0.32 -8.61
CA TRP A 72 -0.37 -0.83 -9.16
C TRP A 72 -1.53 0.18 -9.15
N GLY A 73 -1.52 1.11 -8.21
CA GLY A 73 -2.55 2.15 -8.11
C GLY A 73 -2.61 3.08 -9.33
N TYR A 74 -1.51 3.19 -10.09
CA TYR A 74 -1.47 3.99 -11.32
C TYR A 74 -2.41 3.44 -12.41
N TYR A 75 -2.50 2.12 -12.50
CA TYR A 75 -3.28 1.44 -13.55
C TYR A 75 -4.74 1.17 -13.16
N MET A 76 -5.11 1.40 -11.92
CA MET A 76 -6.48 1.10 -11.45
C MET A 76 -7.55 1.83 -12.24
N GLY A 77 -7.29 3.08 -12.63
CA GLY A 77 -8.24 3.87 -13.41
C GLY A 77 -8.63 3.28 -14.77
N GLU A 78 -7.76 2.43 -15.36
CA GLU A 78 -8.02 1.77 -16.65
C GLU A 78 -9.16 0.73 -16.57
N TYR A 79 -9.50 0.27 -15.36
CA TYR A 79 -10.51 -0.77 -15.12
C TYR A 79 -11.87 -0.24 -14.68
N PHE A 80 -12.01 1.08 -14.54
CA PHE A 80 -13.24 1.72 -14.09
C PHE A 80 -13.76 2.72 -15.14
N ASP A 81 -15.07 2.82 -15.24
CA ASP A 81 -15.72 3.89 -15.99
C ASP A 81 -15.53 5.21 -15.24
N GLN A 82 -14.57 6.00 -15.69
CA GLN A 82 -14.19 7.26 -15.07
C GLN A 82 -15.28 8.35 -15.12
N ASP A 83 -16.37 8.12 -15.86
CA ASP A 83 -17.53 8.99 -15.86
C ASP A 83 -18.54 8.60 -14.77
N ARG A 84 -18.36 7.46 -14.13
CA ARG A 84 -19.20 6.97 -13.03
C ARG A 84 -18.50 6.94 -11.69
N ILE A 85 -17.21 6.62 -11.67
CA ILE A 85 -16.37 6.58 -10.47
C ILE A 85 -14.94 6.94 -10.87
N THR A 86 -14.36 7.95 -10.24
CA THR A 86 -12.95 8.28 -10.47
C THR A 86 -12.04 7.54 -9.51
N VAL A 87 -10.85 7.16 -9.96
CA VAL A 87 -9.82 6.54 -9.11
C VAL A 87 -8.79 7.58 -8.73
N GLU A 88 -8.56 7.75 -7.43
CA GLU A 88 -7.63 8.74 -6.90
C GLU A 88 -6.55 8.08 -6.04
N ASN A 89 -5.33 8.07 -6.54
CA ASN A 89 -4.21 7.44 -5.84
C ASN A 89 -3.58 8.39 -4.84
N GLN A 90 -3.86 8.17 -3.55
CA GLN A 90 -3.32 8.91 -2.42
C GLN A 90 -2.10 8.25 -1.77
N ALA A 91 -1.60 7.15 -2.34
CA ALA A 91 -0.44 6.45 -1.83
C ALA A 91 0.83 7.32 -1.85
N LEU A 92 1.72 7.08 -0.90
CA LEU A 92 3.03 7.72 -0.84
C LEU A 92 4.11 6.70 -0.45
N GLY A 93 5.26 6.76 -1.12
CA GLY A 93 6.39 5.87 -0.85
C GLY A 93 6.87 5.96 0.60
N GLY A 94 7.29 4.81 1.16
CA GLY A 94 7.84 4.73 2.52
C GLY A 94 6.81 4.77 3.66
N MET A 95 5.54 5.01 3.39
CA MET A 95 4.50 5.06 4.42
C MET A 95 4.19 3.67 4.99
N SER A 96 4.05 3.61 6.31
CA SER A 96 3.46 2.51 7.08
C SER A 96 2.01 2.84 7.47
N SER A 97 1.31 1.92 8.12
CA SER A 97 0.00 2.20 8.70
C SER A 97 0.07 3.39 9.69
N ARG A 98 1.08 3.40 10.56
CA ARG A 98 1.36 4.47 11.52
C ARG A 98 1.65 5.81 10.85
N THR A 99 2.62 5.86 9.96
CA THR A 99 3.05 7.14 9.36
C THR A 99 2.05 7.69 8.37
N PHE A 100 1.33 6.83 7.65
CA PHE A 100 0.23 7.29 6.81
C PHE A 100 -0.90 7.88 7.65
N TYR A 101 -1.29 7.18 8.74
CA TYR A 101 -2.34 7.64 9.63
C TYR A 101 -2.01 9.00 10.25
N ASN A 102 -0.79 9.15 10.78
CA ASN A 102 -0.40 10.36 11.50
C ASN A 102 -0.11 11.56 10.57
N LYS A 103 0.38 11.33 9.34
CA LYS A 103 0.92 12.41 8.48
C LYS A 103 0.04 12.76 7.29
N LEU A 104 -0.75 11.84 6.78
CA LEU A 104 -1.46 12.01 5.50
C LEU A 104 -2.97 11.79 5.63
N TRP A 105 -3.36 10.92 6.54
CA TRP A 105 -4.74 10.47 6.65
C TRP A 105 -5.75 11.60 6.94
N PRO A 106 -5.48 12.57 7.83
CA PRO A 106 -6.42 13.66 8.07
C PRO A 106 -6.82 14.40 6.80
N ASP A 107 -5.85 14.67 5.91
CA ASP A 107 -6.10 15.35 4.64
C ASP A 107 -6.91 14.47 3.68
N VAL A 108 -6.54 13.18 3.57
CA VAL A 108 -7.28 12.23 2.73
C VAL A 108 -8.72 12.08 3.22
N LEU A 109 -8.92 11.91 4.52
CA LEU A 109 -10.25 11.78 5.13
C LEU A 109 -11.11 13.03 4.94
N ALA A 110 -10.50 14.21 4.90
CA ALA A 110 -11.21 15.46 4.60
C ALA A 110 -11.81 15.45 3.18
N GLY A 111 -11.14 14.82 2.21
CA GLY A 111 -11.64 14.66 0.83
C GLY A 111 -12.69 13.57 0.65
N VAL A 112 -12.78 12.61 1.59
CA VAL A 112 -13.74 11.50 1.54
C VAL A 112 -15.15 11.99 1.86
N ARG A 113 -16.13 11.58 1.03
CA ARG A 113 -17.55 11.89 1.18
C ARG A 113 -18.39 10.62 1.25
N LYS A 114 -19.64 10.76 1.66
CA LYS A 114 -20.63 9.68 1.64
C LYS A 114 -20.73 9.08 0.23
N GLY A 115 -20.69 7.75 0.16
CA GLY A 115 -20.76 7.00 -1.09
C GLY A 115 -19.40 6.73 -1.75
N ASP A 116 -18.31 7.32 -1.26
CA ASP A 116 -16.97 7.02 -1.74
C ASP A 116 -16.50 5.62 -1.30
N TRP A 117 -15.44 5.16 -1.96
CA TRP A 117 -14.76 3.91 -1.60
C TRP A 117 -13.32 4.20 -1.21
N VAL A 118 -12.79 3.45 -0.25
CA VAL A 118 -11.41 3.60 0.21
C VAL A 118 -10.75 2.23 0.28
N ILE A 119 -9.82 1.95 -0.62
CA ILE A 119 -8.95 0.76 -0.55
C ILE A 119 -7.73 1.10 0.28
N ILE A 120 -7.38 0.24 1.25
CA ILE A 120 -6.23 0.42 2.13
C ILE A 120 -5.31 -0.81 2.02
N GLU A 121 -4.07 -0.59 1.55
CA GLU A 121 -3.00 -1.59 1.47
C GLU A 121 -1.75 -1.02 2.14
N LEU A 122 -1.53 -1.33 3.41
CA LEU A 122 -0.39 -0.90 4.24
C LEU A 122 0.17 -2.10 5.01
N GLY A 123 1.47 -2.03 5.37
CA GLY A 123 2.15 -3.11 6.12
C GLY A 123 3.59 -3.38 5.65
N HIS A 124 3.95 -3.06 4.40
CA HIS A 124 5.31 -3.27 3.90
C HIS A 124 6.38 -2.54 4.73
N ASN A 125 6.02 -1.42 5.33
CA ASN A 125 6.93 -0.53 6.05
C ASN A 125 6.72 -0.51 7.57
N ASP A 126 5.88 -1.36 8.10
CA ASP A 126 5.44 -1.38 9.50
C ASP A 126 6.40 -2.10 10.46
N HIS A 127 7.64 -2.25 10.07
CA HIS A 127 8.69 -2.91 10.86
C HIS A 127 9.91 -2.01 11.06
N GLY A 128 10.75 -2.37 12.02
CA GLY A 128 11.95 -1.63 12.40
C GLY A 128 11.86 -0.96 13.76
N PRO A 129 12.72 0.02 14.06
CA PRO A 129 12.66 0.77 15.31
C PRO A 129 11.37 1.62 15.42
N TYR A 130 10.89 1.76 16.66
CA TYR A 130 9.73 2.62 16.94
C TYR A 130 10.10 4.09 17.12
N ASP A 131 11.33 4.37 17.53
CA ASP A 131 11.77 5.66 18.02
C ASP A 131 12.94 6.29 17.25
N SER A 132 13.40 5.66 16.19
CA SER A 132 14.60 6.11 15.45
C SER A 132 14.54 5.79 13.97
N GLY A 133 15.43 6.39 13.21
CA GLY A 133 15.48 6.29 11.76
C GLY A 133 14.19 6.87 11.16
N ARG A 134 13.46 6.07 10.39
CA ARG A 134 12.17 6.50 9.86
C ARG A 134 11.03 6.46 10.87
N ALA A 135 11.23 5.85 12.05
CA ALA A 135 10.25 5.72 13.15
C ALA A 135 8.83 5.36 12.64
N ARG A 136 8.76 4.33 11.79
CA ARG A 136 7.53 3.97 11.07
C ARG A 136 6.92 2.63 11.48
N ALA A 137 7.58 1.90 12.38
CA ALA A 137 7.06 0.62 12.86
C ALA A 137 5.75 0.79 13.63
N SER A 138 4.79 -0.08 13.40
CA SER A 138 3.63 -0.32 14.26
C SER A 138 3.88 -1.53 15.17
N ILE A 139 3.20 -1.61 16.30
CA ILE A 139 3.27 -2.80 17.17
C ILE A 139 2.63 -3.97 16.40
N PRO A 140 3.29 -5.15 16.32
CA PRO A 140 2.73 -6.31 15.65
C PRO A 140 1.41 -6.78 16.26
N GLY A 141 0.48 -7.25 15.42
CA GLY A 141 -0.79 -7.83 15.86
C GLY A 141 -1.99 -6.90 15.72
N ILE A 142 -3.10 -7.36 16.29
CA ILE A 142 -4.42 -6.70 16.19
C ILE A 142 -4.97 -6.26 17.55
N GLY A 143 -4.18 -6.33 18.62
CA GLY A 143 -4.58 -5.90 19.95
C GLY A 143 -4.74 -4.39 20.08
N THR A 144 -4.83 -3.92 21.32
CA THR A 144 -4.99 -2.49 21.67
C THR A 144 -3.78 -1.95 22.44
N GLU A 145 -2.68 -2.71 22.44
CA GLU A 145 -1.44 -2.34 23.10
C GLU A 145 -0.89 -1.05 22.51
N THR A 146 -0.27 -0.26 23.36
CA THR A 146 0.35 1.02 23.00
C THR A 146 1.77 1.09 23.53
N LEU A 147 2.60 1.92 22.90
CA LEU A 147 3.97 2.18 23.33
C LEU A 147 4.25 3.68 23.18
N ASP A 148 4.51 4.36 24.29
CA ASP A 148 4.96 5.74 24.27
C ASP A 148 6.45 5.82 23.92
N VAL A 149 6.78 6.63 22.93
CA VAL A 149 8.14 6.83 22.43
C VAL A 149 8.48 8.31 22.34
N VAL A 150 9.77 8.59 22.37
CA VAL A 150 10.32 9.89 21.98
C VAL A 150 11.18 9.67 20.74
N ILE A 151 10.81 10.29 19.63
CA ILE A 151 11.56 10.14 18.37
C ILE A 151 12.94 10.77 18.52
N LYS A 152 13.99 9.97 18.37
CA LYS A 152 15.37 10.39 18.65
C LYS A 152 15.85 11.54 17.78
N GLU A 153 15.40 11.57 16.51
CA GLU A 153 15.80 12.58 15.54
C GLU A 153 15.12 13.93 15.76
N THR A 154 13.91 13.95 16.33
CA THR A 154 13.10 15.19 16.45
C THR A 154 12.77 15.59 17.89
N GLY A 155 12.85 14.65 18.83
CA GLY A 155 12.39 14.84 20.20
C GLY A 155 10.85 14.81 20.35
N GLU A 156 10.11 14.52 19.29
CA GLU A 156 8.66 14.43 19.29
C GLU A 156 8.19 13.22 20.12
N LYS A 157 7.17 13.45 20.95
CA LYS A 157 6.52 12.38 21.71
C LYS A 157 5.38 11.81 20.89
N GLU A 158 5.32 10.49 20.81
CA GLU A 158 4.29 9.77 20.06
C GLU A 158 3.86 8.50 20.80
N THR A 159 2.56 8.20 20.78
CA THR A 159 2.03 6.91 21.21
C THR A 159 1.87 6.00 19.99
N VAL A 160 2.69 4.96 19.90
CA VAL A 160 2.62 3.96 18.82
C VAL A 160 1.52 2.94 19.16
N LEU A 161 0.72 2.62 18.16
CA LEU A 161 -0.37 1.64 18.27
C LEU A 161 0.00 0.33 17.57
N THR A 162 -0.83 -0.69 17.77
CA THR A 162 -0.73 -1.91 16.95
C THR A 162 -1.10 -1.62 15.50
N TYR A 163 -0.58 -2.43 14.58
CA TYR A 163 -0.98 -2.40 13.18
C TYR A 163 -2.51 -2.51 13.04
N GLY A 164 -3.11 -3.46 13.76
CA GLY A 164 -4.56 -3.65 13.70
C GLY A 164 -5.34 -2.46 14.23
N GLU A 165 -4.83 -1.73 15.24
CA GLU A 165 -5.53 -0.55 15.74
C GLU A 165 -5.47 0.61 14.73
N TYR A 166 -4.34 0.82 14.03
CA TYR A 166 -4.31 1.79 12.91
C TYR A 166 -5.31 1.39 11.83
N MET A 167 -5.36 0.11 11.42
CA MET A 167 -6.29 -0.36 10.40
C MET A 167 -7.75 -0.20 10.83
N ARG A 168 -8.09 -0.48 12.11
CA ARG A 168 -9.44 -0.22 12.66
C ARG A 168 -9.83 1.24 12.60
N ARG A 169 -8.91 2.14 12.94
CA ARG A 169 -9.17 3.58 12.88
C ARG A 169 -9.49 4.04 11.47
N PHE A 170 -8.67 3.67 10.49
CA PHE A 170 -8.98 3.95 9.08
C PHE A 170 -10.39 3.48 8.72
N VAL A 171 -10.73 2.23 9.03
CA VAL A 171 -12.02 1.63 8.70
C VAL A 171 -13.18 2.37 9.35
N ARG A 172 -13.10 2.64 10.64
CA ARG A 172 -14.16 3.30 11.40
C ARG A 172 -14.39 4.74 10.97
N GLU A 173 -13.32 5.45 10.66
CA GLU A 173 -13.40 6.84 10.20
C GLU A 173 -13.96 6.94 8.78
N VAL A 174 -13.63 6.01 7.88
CA VAL A 174 -14.28 5.89 6.56
C VAL A 174 -15.78 5.62 6.71
N LYS A 175 -16.16 4.65 7.55
CA LYS A 175 -17.57 4.36 7.84
C LYS A 175 -18.30 5.58 8.42
N ALA A 176 -17.66 6.33 9.31
CA ALA A 176 -18.23 7.54 9.90
C ALA A 176 -18.53 8.63 8.87
N LYS A 177 -17.80 8.66 7.75
CA LYS A 177 -18.09 9.52 6.59
C LYS A 177 -19.24 9.00 5.73
N GLY A 178 -19.79 7.80 6.01
CA GLY A 178 -20.76 7.14 5.14
C GLY A 178 -20.14 6.58 3.85
N ALA A 179 -18.83 6.35 3.86
CA ALA A 179 -18.06 5.76 2.77
C ALA A 179 -17.77 4.27 3.04
N TYR A 180 -17.23 3.56 2.07
CA TYR A 180 -17.06 2.12 2.06
C TYR A 180 -15.57 1.74 2.11
N PRO A 181 -15.04 1.27 3.25
CA PRO A 181 -13.66 0.79 3.35
C PRO A 181 -13.52 -0.64 2.82
N ILE A 182 -12.40 -0.92 2.16
CA ILE A 182 -11.96 -2.26 1.76
C ILE A 182 -10.51 -2.43 2.18
N LEU A 183 -10.20 -3.48 2.94
CA LEU A 183 -8.82 -3.80 3.28
C LEU A 183 -8.24 -4.80 2.28
N PHE A 184 -6.99 -4.55 1.91
CA PHE A 184 -6.21 -5.42 1.07
C PHE A 184 -5.04 -6.02 1.85
N SER A 185 -4.69 -7.28 1.56
CA SER A 185 -3.36 -7.80 1.90
C SER A 185 -2.30 -7.17 0.99
N LEU A 186 -1.03 -7.33 1.37
CA LEU A 186 0.10 -6.71 0.67
C LEU A 186 0.36 -7.37 -0.69
N THR A 187 0.88 -6.63 -1.65
CA THR A 187 1.49 -7.22 -2.84
C THR A 187 2.59 -8.23 -2.43
N PRO A 188 2.76 -9.37 -3.13
CA PRO A 188 3.81 -10.31 -2.81
C PRO A 188 5.19 -9.76 -3.20
N ARG A 189 6.20 -10.17 -2.43
CA ARG A 189 7.59 -9.95 -2.80
C ARG A 189 8.03 -11.01 -3.81
N ASN A 190 9.03 -10.70 -4.64
CA ASN A 190 9.73 -11.71 -5.44
C ASN A 190 10.62 -12.57 -4.53
N ALA A 191 9.99 -13.40 -3.72
CA ALA A 191 10.65 -14.29 -2.78
C ALA A 191 10.05 -15.69 -2.91
N TRP A 192 10.90 -16.65 -3.23
CA TRP A 192 10.51 -18.03 -3.54
C TRP A 192 11.02 -19.00 -2.48
N LYS A 193 10.18 -19.96 -2.13
CA LYS A 193 10.52 -21.11 -1.31
C LYS A 193 9.83 -22.34 -1.89
N ASP A 194 10.58 -23.40 -2.15
CA ASP A 194 10.06 -24.68 -2.67
C ASP A 194 9.15 -24.50 -3.92
N GLY A 195 9.55 -23.62 -4.83
CA GLY A 195 8.79 -23.34 -6.07
C GLY A 195 7.52 -22.51 -5.88
N LYS A 196 7.29 -21.95 -4.69
CA LYS A 196 6.15 -21.11 -4.35
C LYS A 196 6.59 -19.72 -3.91
N ILE A 197 5.76 -18.73 -4.19
CA ILE A 197 5.92 -17.38 -3.61
C ILE A 197 5.63 -17.42 -2.12
N VAL A 198 6.49 -16.78 -1.33
CA VAL A 198 6.28 -16.63 0.11
C VAL A 198 5.11 -15.69 0.37
N ARG A 199 4.09 -16.19 1.08
CA ARG A 199 2.88 -15.44 1.45
C ARG A 199 3.09 -14.60 2.72
N VAL A 200 2.27 -13.56 2.89
CA VAL A 200 2.19 -12.73 4.11
C VAL A 200 1.01 -13.15 5.01
N ASP A 201 0.65 -14.42 4.93
CA ASP A 201 -0.50 -15.05 5.60
C ASP A 201 -0.32 -15.29 7.11
N LYS A 202 0.82 -14.91 7.67
CA LYS A 202 1.14 -15.05 9.11
C LYS A 202 1.45 -13.72 9.80
N THR A 203 1.38 -12.61 9.06
CA THR A 203 1.74 -11.29 9.56
C THR A 203 0.73 -10.23 9.11
N PHE A 204 1.16 -9.15 8.50
CA PHE A 204 0.32 -8.01 8.12
C PHE A 204 -0.88 -8.39 7.23
N GLY A 205 -0.73 -9.36 6.33
CA GLY A 205 -1.84 -9.86 5.51
C GLY A 205 -2.91 -10.55 6.36
N LEU A 206 -2.49 -11.41 7.31
CA LEU A 206 -3.40 -12.04 8.28
C LEU A 206 -4.07 -11.00 9.17
N TRP A 207 -3.31 -10.06 9.70
CA TRP A 207 -3.85 -9.02 10.60
C TRP A 207 -4.84 -8.10 9.89
N ALA A 208 -4.58 -7.72 8.64
CA ALA A 208 -5.54 -6.97 7.82
C ALA A 208 -6.85 -7.74 7.63
N LYS A 209 -6.75 -9.05 7.33
CA LYS A 209 -7.92 -9.93 7.21
C LYS A 209 -8.72 -10.00 8.50
N GLN A 210 -8.05 -10.23 9.63
CA GLN A 210 -8.69 -10.30 10.95
C GLN A 210 -9.40 -9.00 11.33
N VAL A 211 -8.80 -7.85 11.01
CA VAL A 211 -9.45 -6.54 11.22
C VAL A 211 -10.67 -6.40 10.32
N ALA A 212 -10.58 -6.78 9.04
CA ALA A 212 -11.72 -6.71 8.13
C ALA A 212 -12.89 -7.58 8.60
N GLU A 213 -12.60 -8.81 9.04
CA GLU A 213 -13.59 -9.72 9.61
C GLU A 213 -14.25 -9.13 10.88
N ALA A 214 -13.44 -8.60 11.81
CA ALA A 214 -13.95 -8.01 13.05
C ALA A 214 -14.78 -6.74 12.82
N GLU A 215 -14.43 -5.93 11.83
CA GLU A 215 -15.15 -4.69 11.48
C GLU A 215 -16.31 -4.94 10.48
N GLY A 216 -16.50 -6.17 10.01
CA GLY A 216 -17.57 -6.54 9.06
C GLY A 216 -17.45 -5.81 7.73
N ILE A 217 -16.25 -5.72 7.17
CA ILE A 217 -15.97 -5.08 5.89
C ILE A 217 -15.34 -6.05 4.89
N PRO A 218 -15.39 -5.74 3.58
CA PRO A 218 -14.72 -6.55 2.57
C PRO A 218 -13.19 -6.61 2.76
N PHE A 219 -12.63 -7.78 2.44
CA PHE A 219 -11.19 -8.02 2.38
C PHE A 219 -10.81 -8.65 1.04
N VAL A 220 -9.73 -8.17 0.43
CA VAL A 220 -9.15 -8.75 -0.78
C VAL A 220 -7.76 -9.30 -0.45
N ASP A 221 -7.56 -10.59 -0.66
CA ASP A 221 -6.22 -11.20 -0.55
C ASP A 221 -5.40 -11.00 -1.83
N LEU A 222 -4.97 -9.74 -2.02
CA LEU A 222 -4.12 -9.36 -3.15
C LEU A 222 -2.83 -10.17 -3.20
N ASN A 223 -2.28 -10.53 -2.02
CA ASN A 223 -1.07 -11.32 -1.90
C ASN A 223 -1.22 -12.69 -2.56
N ASP A 224 -2.25 -13.43 -2.20
CA ASP A 224 -2.46 -14.79 -2.72
C ASP A 224 -2.88 -14.78 -4.20
N ILE A 225 -3.76 -13.84 -4.60
CA ILE A 225 -4.18 -13.69 -6.02
C ILE A 225 -2.96 -13.46 -6.91
N THR A 226 -2.13 -12.46 -6.55
CA THR A 226 -0.94 -12.13 -7.33
C THR A 226 0.12 -13.22 -7.27
N ALA A 227 0.34 -13.82 -6.10
CA ALA A 227 1.33 -14.88 -5.94
C ALA A 227 0.98 -16.12 -6.77
N LYS A 228 -0.30 -16.49 -6.89
CA LYS A 228 -0.74 -17.56 -7.79
C LYS A 228 -0.44 -17.26 -9.26
N LYS A 229 -0.54 -16.00 -9.70
CA LYS A 229 -0.14 -15.58 -11.04
C LYS A 229 1.37 -15.69 -11.22
N PHE A 230 2.15 -15.21 -10.25
CA PHE A 230 3.61 -15.33 -10.28
C PHE A 230 4.08 -16.78 -10.36
N GLU A 231 3.46 -17.69 -9.61
CA GLU A 231 3.77 -19.11 -9.65
C GLU A 231 3.49 -19.75 -11.03
N LYS A 232 2.47 -19.27 -11.75
CA LYS A 232 2.20 -19.70 -13.13
C LYS A 232 3.22 -19.15 -14.14
N PHE A 233 3.70 -17.92 -13.92
CA PHE A 233 4.70 -17.31 -14.79
C PHE A 233 6.10 -17.92 -14.59
N GLY A 234 6.39 -18.36 -13.38
CA GLY A 234 7.70 -18.86 -12.98
C GLY A 234 8.72 -17.76 -12.64
N PRO A 235 9.78 -18.11 -11.89
CA PRO A 235 10.71 -17.15 -11.32
C PRO A 235 11.44 -16.28 -12.37
N GLU A 236 11.77 -16.84 -13.52
CA GLU A 236 12.46 -16.10 -14.59
C GLU A 236 11.63 -14.93 -15.10
N LYS A 237 10.35 -15.17 -15.44
CA LYS A 237 9.45 -14.12 -15.92
C LYS A 237 9.11 -13.11 -14.81
N VAL A 238 8.94 -13.59 -13.59
CA VAL A 238 8.64 -12.73 -12.44
C VAL A 238 9.78 -11.77 -12.12
N ASN A 239 11.05 -12.14 -12.40
CA ASN A 239 12.17 -11.23 -12.25
C ASN A 239 11.99 -9.93 -13.06
N TYR A 240 11.41 -9.99 -14.25
CA TYR A 240 11.12 -8.81 -15.08
C TYR A 240 9.95 -7.96 -14.56
N MET A 241 9.19 -8.47 -13.60
CA MET A 241 8.10 -7.74 -12.96
C MET A 241 8.57 -6.85 -11.81
N PHE A 242 9.85 -6.95 -11.44
CA PHE A 242 10.46 -6.13 -10.41
C PHE A 242 11.56 -5.25 -10.99
N TYR A 243 11.72 -4.05 -10.42
CA TYR A 243 12.63 -3.06 -10.99
C TYR A 243 14.06 -3.25 -10.48
N ILE A 244 14.30 -3.06 -9.19
CA ILE A 244 15.63 -3.07 -8.59
C ILE A 244 15.76 -3.94 -7.35
N ASP A 245 14.66 -4.29 -6.75
CA ASP A 245 14.61 -5.12 -5.54
C ASP A 245 13.48 -6.15 -5.64
N ARG A 246 13.18 -6.80 -4.53
CA ARG A 246 12.12 -7.83 -4.46
C ARG A 246 10.74 -7.29 -4.11
N ILE A 247 10.57 -5.98 -3.98
CA ILE A 247 9.34 -5.34 -3.48
C ILE A 247 8.74 -4.43 -4.53
N HIS A 248 9.59 -3.58 -5.13
CA HIS A 248 9.15 -2.53 -6.04
C HIS A 248 9.07 -3.05 -7.47
N THR A 249 7.91 -2.88 -8.08
CA THR A 249 7.63 -3.43 -9.40
C THR A 249 8.07 -2.52 -10.55
N SER A 250 8.40 -3.15 -11.68
CA SER A 250 8.42 -2.54 -12.99
C SER A 250 6.99 -2.21 -13.44
N GLU A 251 6.85 -1.52 -14.56
CA GLU A 251 5.54 -1.27 -15.19
C GLU A 251 4.74 -2.56 -15.37
N PHE A 252 5.39 -3.60 -15.89
CA PHE A 252 4.75 -4.89 -16.14
C PHE A 252 4.24 -5.55 -14.85
N GLY A 253 5.03 -5.52 -13.78
CA GLY A 253 4.62 -6.04 -12.47
C GLY A 253 3.49 -5.23 -11.85
N ALA A 254 3.51 -3.91 -11.99
CA ALA A 254 2.46 -3.03 -11.49
C ALA A 254 1.11 -3.28 -12.20
N ARG A 255 1.11 -3.47 -13.53
CA ARG A 255 -0.10 -3.86 -14.29
C ARG A 255 -0.67 -5.19 -13.81
N ASN A 256 0.19 -6.20 -13.61
CA ASN A 256 -0.24 -7.50 -13.09
C ASN A 256 -0.84 -7.40 -11.68
N ASN A 257 -0.29 -6.53 -10.81
CA ASN A 257 -0.85 -6.28 -9.49
C ASN A 257 -2.19 -5.56 -9.56
N ALA A 258 -2.36 -4.60 -10.48
CA ALA A 258 -3.63 -3.92 -10.71
C ALA A 258 -4.71 -4.89 -11.21
N GLU A 259 -4.39 -5.76 -12.16
CA GLU A 259 -5.29 -6.84 -12.60
C GLU A 259 -5.71 -7.74 -11.45
N SER A 260 -4.76 -8.09 -10.57
CA SER A 260 -5.05 -8.91 -9.38
C SER A 260 -5.95 -8.19 -8.38
N ALA A 261 -5.75 -6.89 -8.19
CA ALA A 261 -6.62 -6.06 -7.35
C ALA A 261 -8.06 -6.03 -7.89
N VAL A 262 -8.21 -5.83 -9.19
CA VAL A 262 -9.53 -5.83 -9.86
C VAL A 262 -10.19 -7.20 -9.82
N GLU A 263 -9.42 -8.29 -10.02
CA GLU A 263 -9.91 -9.67 -9.87
C GLU A 263 -10.47 -9.90 -8.46
N GLY A 264 -9.72 -9.46 -7.44
CA GLY A 264 -10.16 -9.53 -6.04
C GLY A 264 -11.44 -8.73 -5.78
N LEU A 265 -11.54 -7.51 -6.30
CA LEU A 265 -12.74 -6.68 -6.17
C LEU A 265 -13.96 -7.33 -6.84
N ARG A 266 -13.81 -7.90 -8.03
CA ARG A 266 -14.89 -8.63 -8.73
C ARG A 266 -15.35 -9.88 -7.97
N GLY A 267 -14.48 -10.45 -7.14
CA GLY A 267 -14.83 -11.58 -6.26
C GLY A 267 -15.67 -11.18 -5.05
N LEU A 268 -15.78 -9.92 -4.72
CA LEU A 268 -16.58 -9.41 -3.61
C LEU A 268 -18.07 -9.39 -4.02
N LYS A 269 -18.89 -10.21 -3.36
CA LYS A 269 -20.33 -10.23 -3.62
C LYS A 269 -20.98 -8.94 -3.08
N GLY A 270 -21.60 -8.17 -3.96
CA GLY A 270 -22.40 -7.00 -3.58
C GLY A 270 -21.59 -5.72 -3.32
N CYS A 271 -20.32 -5.69 -3.72
CA CYS A 271 -19.48 -4.51 -3.67
C CYS A 271 -19.11 -4.08 -5.09
N LEU A 272 -19.39 -2.84 -5.47
CA LEU A 272 -19.09 -2.16 -6.77
C LEU A 272 -19.94 -2.63 -7.93
#